data_402c60cef55d981bc074ccf6c8351c1d
#
_entry.id   402c60cef55d981bc074ccf6c8351c1d
#
_cell.length_a   1.000
_cell.length_b   1.000
_cell.length_c   1.000
_cell.angle_alpha   90.00
_cell.angle_beta   90.00
_cell.angle_gamma   90.00
#
_symmetry.space_group_name_H-M   'P 1'
#
loop_
_entity.id
_entity.type
_entity.pdbx_description
1 polymer ?
#
loop_
_entity_poly.entity_id
_entity_poly.type
_entity_poly.pdbx_seq_one_letter_code
_entity_poly.pdbx_strand_id
1 'polypeptide(L)'
;GLKDTVQTTCTGVEMFRKILDRGEAGDNVGLLLRGIEKSQIKRGMIICKPGSVKPHAHFKAEVYVLSKEEGGRHTPFFNKYRPQFYLRTTDVTGEIKLPANVEMVMPGDNVTIEVTLLSAVA
;
A
#
# COMPACT_ATOMS: atom_id res chain seq x y z
N GLY A 1 10.75 1.47 -0.59
CA GLY A 1 9.59 1.44 -1.43
C GLY A 1 9.43 2.70 -2.28
N LEU A 2 8.65 3.65 -1.84
CA LEU A 2 8.39 4.90 -2.59
C LEU A 2 9.63 5.78 -2.72
N LYS A 3 10.54 5.70 -1.76
CA LYS A 3 11.86 6.34 -1.75
C LYS A 3 12.88 5.37 -1.16
N ASP A 4 14.13 5.70 -1.27
CA ASP A 4 15.21 4.92 -0.66
C ASP A 4 15.01 4.79 0.84
N THR A 5 15.33 3.62 1.36
CA THR A 5 15.23 3.33 2.79
C THR A 5 16.27 4.13 3.57
N VAL A 6 15.82 4.82 4.60
CA VAL A 6 16.69 5.59 5.49
C VAL A 6 16.46 5.13 6.93
N GLN A 7 17.55 5.01 7.67
CA GLN A 7 17.48 4.72 9.10
C GLN A 7 17.62 6.00 9.89
N THR A 8 16.82 6.14 10.92
CA THR A 8 16.83 7.29 11.80
C THR A 8 16.48 6.88 13.23
N THR A 9 16.62 7.79 14.14
CA THR A 9 16.22 7.61 15.54
C THR A 9 15.01 8.48 15.82
N CYS A 10 13.95 7.89 16.38
CA CYS A 10 12.83 8.64 16.90
C CYS A 10 13.21 9.25 18.25
N THR A 11 13.22 10.58 18.33
CA THR A 11 13.62 11.32 19.53
C THR A 11 12.45 11.81 20.37
N GLY A 12 11.24 11.68 19.86
CA GLY A 12 10.04 12.07 20.59
C GLY A 12 8.78 11.63 19.89
N VAL A 13 7.74 11.42 20.68
CA VAL A 13 6.39 11.09 20.23
C VAL A 13 5.44 12.09 20.84
N GLU A 14 4.55 12.66 20.06
CA GLU A 14 3.55 13.59 20.57
C GLU A 14 2.18 13.36 19.94
N MET A 15 1.13 13.70 20.66
CA MET A 15 -0.24 13.67 20.20
C MET A 15 -1.00 14.83 20.83
N PHE A 16 -1.73 15.60 20.01
CA PHE A 16 -2.45 16.80 20.45
C PHE A 16 -1.57 17.77 21.27
N ARG A 17 -0.33 18.01 20.79
CA ARG A 17 0.67 18.88 21.43
C ARG A 17 1.14 18.41 22.82
N LYS A 18 0.85 17.16 23.19
CA LYS A 18 1.37 16.53 24.41
C LYS A 18 2.48 15.55 24.06
N ILE A 19 3.56 15.60 24.81
CA ILE A 19 4.66 14.65 24.68
C ILE A 19 4.22 13.33 25.33
N LEU A 20 4.44 12.24 24.59
CA LEU A 20 4.12 10.88 25.03
C LEU A 20 5.39 10.07 25.22
N ASP A 21 5.34 9.10 26.14
CA ASP A 21 6.43 8.15 26.32
C ASP A 21 6.50 7.15 25.14
N ARG A 22 5.36 6.83 24.57
CA ARG A 22 5.25 5.91 23.43
C ARG A 22 3.96 6.14 22.65
N GLY A 23 3.97 5.72 21.36
CA GLY A 23 2.76 5.57 20.54
C GLY A 23 2.36 4.10 20.49
N GLU A 24 1.07 3.85 20.44
CA GLU A 24 0.50 2.50 20.35
C GLU A 24 -0.25 2.31 19.01
N ALA A 25 -0.53 1.06 18.67
CA ALA A 25 -1.30 0.74 17.49
C ALA A 25 -2.68 1.42 17.52
N GLY A 26 -3.04 2.08 16.42
CA GLY A 26 -4.27 2.85 16.31
C GLY A 26 -4.14 4.32 16.68
N ASP A 27 -3.04 4.73 17.31
CA ASP A 27 -2.80 6.12 17.65
C ASP A 27 -2.42 6.96 16.41
N ASN A 28 -2.86 8.21 16.43
CA ASN A 28 -2.44 9.22 15.46
C ASN A 28 -1.42 10.14 16.15
N VAL A 29 -0.16 9.94 15.84
CA VAL A 29 0.95 10.59 16.55
C VAL A 29 1.86 11.39 15.61
N GLY A 30 2.52 12.41 16.16
CA GLY A 30 3.65 13.06 15.55
C GLY A 30 4.95 12.46 16.04
N LEU A 31 5.86 12.15 15.14
CA LEU A 31 7.17 11.59 15.46
C LEU A 31 8.27 12.61 15.16
N LEU A 32 9.18 12.79 16.10
CA LEU A 32 10.39 13.58 15.91
C LEU A 32 11.51 12.64 15.46
N LEU A 33 12.00 12.84 14.25
CA LEU A 33 13.02 11.99 13.65
C LEU A 33 14.34 12.75 13.52
N ARG A 34 15.42 12.13 13.95
CA ARG A 34 16.76 12.75 13.92
C ARG A 34 17.32 12.74 12.50
N GLY A 35 17.80 13.89 12.04
CA GLY A 35 18.53 14.02 10.78
C GLY A 35 17.71 13.77 9.52
N ILE A 36 16.40 13.81 9.61
CA ILE A 36 15.49 13.64 8.48
C ILE A 36 14.82 14.98 8.15
N GLU A 37 14.91 15.38 6.89
CA GLU A 37 14.22 16.54 6.38
C GLU A 37 12.84 16.19 5.84
N LYS A 38 11.92 17.14 5.89
CA LYS A 38 10.55 16.98 5.39
C LYS A 38 10.51 16.48 3.93
N SER A 39 11.45 16.95 3.10
CA SER A 39 11.54 16.55 1.69
C SER A 39 11.87 15.07 1.48
N GLN A 40 12.43 14.41 2.48
CA GLN A 40 12.79 12.99 2.44
C GLN A 40 11.63 12.08 2.80
N ILE A 41 10.54 12.63 3.33
CA ILE A 41 9.37 11.89 3.78
C ILE A 41 8.20 12.14 2.84
N LYS A 42 7.51 11.07 2.47
CA LYS A 42 6.33 11.11 1.61
C LYS A 42 5.19 10.30 2.24
N ARG A 43 3.97 10.78 2.09
CA ARG A 43 2.79 10.01 2.50
C ARG A 43 2.78 8.64 1.80
N GLY A 44 2.45 7.60 2.54
CA GLY A 44 2.47 6.23 2.05
C GLY A 44 3.75 5.46 2.40
N MET A 45 4.77 6.15 2.88
CA MET A 45 5.96 5.49 3.43
C MET A 45 5.64 4.82 4.76
N ILE A 46 6.41 3.78 5.09
CA ILE A 46 6.25 3.00 6.30
C ILE A 46 7.43 3.23 7.23
N ILE A 47 7.13 3.46 8.50
CA ILE A 47 8.12 3.52 9.57
C ILE A 47 8.07 2.19 10.31
N CYS A 48 9.19 1.51 10.39
CA CYS A 48 9.26 0.19 10.99
C CYS A 48 10.63 -0.06 11.63
N LYS A 49 10.73 -1.12 12.41
CA LYS A 49 12.00 -1.61 12.91
C LYS A 49 12.92 -1.97 11.75
N PRO A 50 14.22 -1.61 11.79
CA PRO A 50 15.14 -1.92 10.70
C PRO A 50 15.08 -3.40 10.28
N GLY A 51 14.95 -3.64 8.97
CA GLY A 51 14.90 -4.98 8.40
C GLY A 51 13.60 -5.76 8.58
N SER A 52 12.59 -5.19 9.23
CA SER A 52 11.32 -5.89 9.50
C SER A 52 10.35 -5.90 8.31
N VAL A 53 10.50 -4.95 7.39
CA VAL A 53 9.64 -4.81 6.22
C VAL A 53 10.51 -4.60 4.98
N LYS A 54 10.13 -5.23 3.86
CA LYS A 54 10.79 -5.08 2.58
C LYS A 54 9.81 -4.58 1.53
N PRO A 55 10.20 -3.64 0.64
CA PRO A 55 9.35 -3.23 -0.45
C PRO A 55 9.29 -4.29 -1.55
N HIS A 56 8.13 -4.40 -2.18
CA HIS A 56 7.89 -5.29 -3.31
C HIS A 56 7.05 -4.58 -4.37
N ALA A 57 7.27 -4.95 -5.63
CA ALA A 57 6.51 -4.43 -6.76
C ALA A 57 5.67 -5.51 -7.46
N HIS A 58 5.88 -6.78 -7.12
CA HIS A 58 5.20 -7.92 -7.76
C HIS A 58 4.65 -8.87 -6.71
N PHE A 59 3.39 -9.25 -6.84
CA PHE A 59 2.75 -10.19 -5.92
C PHE A 59 1.55 -10.90 -6.56
N LYS A 60 1.10 -11.97 -5.94
CA LYS A 60 -0.14 -12.66 -6.26
C LYS A 60 -1.19 -12.33 -5.22
N ALA A 61 -2.42 -12.19 -5.63
CA ALA A 61 -3.53 -11.91 -4.75
C ALA A 61 -4.80 -12.66 -5.16
N GLU A 62 -5.52 -13.17 -4.18
CA GLU A 62 -6.90 -13.57 -4.35
C GLU A 62 -7.77 -12.34 -4.18
N VAL A 63 -8.60 -12.03 -5.18
CA VAL A 63 -9.47 -10.86 -5.13
C VAL A 63 -10.92 -11.25 -5.37
N TYR A 64 -11.80 -10.57 -4.65
CA TYR A 64 -13.23 -10.59 -4.91
C TYR A 64 -13.60 -9.27 -5.61
N VAL A 65 -14.20 -9.38 -6.78
CA VAL A 65 -14.62 -8.20 -7.54
C VAL A 65 -16.05 -7.85 -7.11
N LEU A 66 -16.21 -6.70 -6.48
CA LEU A 66 -17.51 -6.24 -6.02
C LEU A 66 -18.53 -6.21 -7.17
N SER A 67 -19.73 -6.74 -6.92
CA SER A 67 -20.82 -6.68 -7.87
C SER A 67 -21.40 -5.26 -7.98
N LYS A 68 -22.22 -5.03 -9.00
CA LYS A 68 -22.90 -3.75 -9.19
C LYS A 68 -23.75 -3.36 -7.98
N GLU A 69 -24.48 -4.31 -7.40
CA GLU A 69 -25.30 -4.10 -6.22
C GLU A 69 -24.50 -3.72 -4.98
N GLU A 70 -23.26 -4.16 -4.90
CA GLU A 70 -22.33 -3.84 -3.82
C GLU A 70 -21.58 -2.51 -4.04
N GLY A 71 -21.93 -1.78 -5.10
CA GLY A 71 -21.25 -0.53 -5.47
C GLY A 71 -19.99 -0.72 -6.30
N GLY A 72 -19.82 -1.90 -6.86
CA GLY A 72 -18.65 -2.23 -7.69
C GLY A 72 -18.82 -1.88 -9.16
N ARG A 73 -18.01 -2.50 -10.00
CA ARG A 73 -17.99 -2.29 -11.44
C ARG A 73 -19.29 -2.77 -12.10
N HIS A 74 -19.59 -2.16 -13.23
CA HIS A 74 -20.69 -2.57 -14.12
C HIS A 74 -20.20 -3.43 -15.28
N THR A 75 -18.89 -3.43 -15.56
CA THR A 75 -18.28 -4.08 -16.71
C THR A 75 -17.15 -5.01 -16.27
N PRO A 76 -16.86 -6.08 -17.04
CA PRO A 76 -15.72 -6.92 -16.76
C PRO A 76 -14.40 -6.19 -17.02
N PHE A 77 -13.29 -6.74 -16.54
CA PHE A 77 -11.97 -6.30 -16.94
C PHE A 77 -11.17 -7.46 -17.52
N PHE A 78 -10.19 -7.10 -18.33
CA PHE A 78 -9.39 -8.04 -19.11
C PHE A 78 -7.95 -8.04 -18.61
N ASN A 79 -7.14 -8.96 -19.17
CA ASN A 79 -5.72 -8.99 -18.92
C ASN A 79 -5.05 -7.64 -19.25
N LYS A 80 -4.00 -7.30 -18.54
CA LYS A 80 -3.29 -6.01 -18.65
C LYS A 80 -4.10 -4.79 -18.18
N TYR A 81 -5.18 -4.99 -17.45
CA TYR A 81 -5.89 -3.91 -16.79
C TYR A 81 -4.97 -3.20 -15.78
N ARG A 82 -5.00 -1.87 -15.77
CA ARG A 82 -4.12 -1.04 -14.94
C ARG A 82 -4.91 -0.17 -13.98
N PRO A 83 -5.45 -0.75 -12.90
CA PRO A 83 -6.16 0.03 -11.90
C PRO A 83 -5.20 0.69 -10.90
N GLN A 84 -5.76 1.58 -10.10
CA GLN A 84 -5.10 2.12 -8.93
C GLN A 84 -5.23 1.14 -7.78
N PHE A 85 -4.11 0.79 -7.15
CA PHE A 85 -4.08 -0.06 -5.96
C PHE A 85 -3.88 0.79 -4.72
N TYR A 86 -4.70 0.55 -3.72
CA TYR A 86 -4.61 1.21 -2.42
C TYR A 86 -4.10 0.18 -1.40
N LEU A 87 -2.86 0.38 -0.96
CA LEU A 87 -2.17 -0.53 -0.06
C LEU A 87 -1.78 0.26 1.19
N ARG A 88 -2.41 -0.05 2.32
CA ARG A 88 -2.25 0.71 3.56
C ARG A 88 -2.53 2.20 3.31
N THR A 89 -1.55 3.07 3.41
CA THR A 89 -1.69 4.52 3.24
C THR A 89 -1.20 5.04 1.90
N THR A 90 -0.76 4.17 1.02
CA THR A 90 -0.27 4.54 -0.31
C THR A 90 -1.23 4.12 -1.41
N ASP A 91 -1.18 4.82 -2.53
CA ASP A 91 -1.83 4.45 -3.76
C ASP A 91 -0.79 4.33 -4.87
N VAL A 92 -0.93 3.31 -5.71
CA VAL A 92 0.01 3.04 -6.79
C VAL A 92 -0.70 2.37 -7.95
N THR A 93 -0.36 2.76 -9.16
CA THR A 93 -0.85 2.10 -10.37
C THR A 93 -0.13 0.78 -10.56
N GLY A 94 -0.87 -0.27 -10.90
CA GLY A 94 -0.32 -1.57 -11.21
C GLY A 94 -1.01 -2.22 -12.38
N GLU A 95 -0.34 -3.21 -12.97
CA GLU A 95 -0.89 -4.02 -14.05
C GLU A 95 -1.32 -5.38 -13.52
N ILE A 96 -2.51 -5.81 -13.89
CA ILE A 96 -3.05 -7.11 -13.53
C ILE A 96 -2.75 -8.12 -14.64
N LYS A 97 -2.20 -9.26 -14.25
CA LYS A 97 -2.05 -10.44 -15.12
C LYS A 97 -3.02 -11.52 -14.66
N LEU A 98 -3.92 -11.92 -15.54
CA LEU A 98 -4.88 -12.97 -15.28
C LEU A 98 -4.25 -14.36 -15.51
N PRO A 99 -4.77 -15.43 -14.84
CA PRO A 99 -4.37 -16.79 -15.14
C PRO A 99 -4.58 -17.14 -16.62
N ALA A 100 -3.79 -18.10 -17.16
CA ALA A 100 -3.82 -18.46 -18.56
C ALA A 100 -5.19 -18.95 -19.07
N ASN A 101 -6.01 -19.51 -18.17
CA ASN A 101 -7.35 -20.01 -18.48
C ASN A 101 -8.47 -18.97 -18.24
N VAL A 102 -8.11 -17.72 -17.88
CA VAL A 102 -9.07 -16.64 -17.63
C VAL A 102 -8.85 -15.53 -18.62
N GLU A 103 -9.85 -15.23 -19.43
CA GLU A 103 -9.80 -14.16 -20.42
C GLU A 103 -10.29 -12.82 -19.86
N MET A 104 -11.27 -12.87 -18.95
CA MET A 104 -11.85 -11.69 -18.31
C MET A 104 -12.38 -12.03 -16.93
N VAL A 105 -12.57 -11.00 -16.12
CA VAL A 105 -13.15 -11.11 -14.77
C VAL A 105 -14.41 -10.27 -14.72
N MET A 106 -15.51 -10.91 -14.32
CA MET A 106 -16.82 -10.29 -14.18
C MET A 106 -17.02 -9.72 -12.78
N PRO A 107 -17.83 -8.66 -12.61
CA PRO A 107 -18.28 -8.25 -11.28
C PRO A 107 -18.92 -9.42 -10.52
N GLY A 108 -18.56 -9.59 -9.26
CA GLY A 108 -19.02 -10.70 -8.42
C GLY A 108 -18.11 -11.94 -8.44
N ASP A 109 -17.10 -11.97 -9.27
CA ASP A 109 -16.18 -13.10 -9.38
C ASP A 109 -15.07 -13.05 -8.32
N ASN A 110 -14.61 -14.25 -7.93
CA ASN A 110 -13.36 -14.44 -7.20
C ASN A 110 -12.29 -14.91 -8.19
N VAL A 111 -11.11 -14.33 -8.12
CA VAL A 111 -10.00 -14.69 -9.02
C VAL A 111 -8.66 -14.47 -8.32
N THR A 112 -7.69 -15.35 -8.65
CA THR A 112 -6.29 -15.15 -8.27
C THR A 112 -5.59 -14.40 -9.39
N ILE A 113 -5.00 -13.27 -9.07
CA ILE A 113 -4.30 -12.42 -10.04
C ILE A 113 -2.83 -12.26 -9.67
N GLU A 114 -2.01 -11.95 -10.67
CA GLU A 114 -0.67 -11.45 -10.48
C GLU A 114 -0.67 -9.94 -10.72
N VAL A 115 -0.03 -9.20 -9.82
CA VAL A 115 0.03 -7.75 -9.90
C VAL A 115 1.48 -7.30 -10.00
N THR A 116 1.75 -6.42 -10.95
CA THR A 116 3.02 -5.71 -11.08
C THR A 116 2.76 -4.22 -10.88
N LEU A 117 3.28 -3.68 -9.78
CA LEU A 117 3.14 -2.26 -9.44
C LEU A 117 4.19 -1.43 -10.16
N LEU A 118 3.86 -0.19 -10.51
CA LEU A 118 4.80 0.75 -11.12
C LEU A 118 5.88 1.21 -10.14
N SER A 119 5.60 1.17 -8.85
CA SER A 119 6.55 1.49 -7.78
C SER A 119 6.49 0.43 -6.70
N ALA A 120 7.63 0.07 -6.13
CA ALA A 120 7.67 -0.86 -5.00
C ALA A 120 6.99 -0.23 -3.78
N VAL A 121 6.28 -1.06 -3.02
CA VAL A 121 5.61 -0.68 -1.77
C VAL A 121 5.91 -1.68 -0.67
N ALA A 122 5.87 -1.23 0.56
CA ALA A 122 6.13 -2.08 1.71
C ALA A 122 4.84 -2.52 2.41
#